data_a52565004cf344a48f134bcb026c6f89
#
_entry.id   a52565004cf344a48f134bcb026c6f89
#
_cell.length_a   1.000
_cell.length_b   1.000
_cell.length_c   1.000
_cell.angle_alpha   90.00
_cell.angle_beta   90.00
_cell.angle_gamma   90.00
#
_symmetry.space_group_name_H-M   'P 1'
#
loop_
_entity.id
_entity.type
_entity.pdbx_description
1 polymer ?
#
loop_
_entity_poly.entity_id
_entity_poly.type
_entity_poly.pdbx_seq_one_letter_code
_entity_poly.pdbx_strand_id
1 'polypeptide(L)'
;TSEYLDFDEVMEKYDAMMEWLSKLYVDTLNMIHYMHDKYYYEAAQMALIDTDVKRSFATGIAGFSHVVDSLCAIKYAKVKAIRDEDGITTDFEIEGDFPRYGNDDDRADDMAVWLLKTFMHKLNKCHTYRNSVPTTSILTITSNVVYGKATGSLPDGRKAGEPLSPGANPSYGAEKNGLLASLNSVAKLPYELALDGISNTQTISPSALGHTDDERKENLARVDRKS
;
A
#
# COMPACT_ATOMS: atom_id res chain seq x y z
N THR A 1 26.10 7.71 12.48
CA THR A 1 25.02 6.91 11.87
C THR A 1 25.25 5.45 12.17
N SER A 2 24.26 4.77 12.74
CA SER A 2 24.33 3.33 13.04
C SER A 2 24.55 2.53 11.74
N GLU A 3 25.29 1.44 11.84
CA GLU A 3 25.50 0.49 10.74
C GLU A 3 24.21 -0.28 10.46
N TYR A 4 23.45 -0.62 11.52
CA TYR A 4 22.17 -1.30 11.46
C TYR A 4 21.03 -0.32 11.71
N LEU A 5 19.89 -0.58 11.09
CA LEU A 5 18.66 0.18 11.34
C LEU A 5 18.07 -0.21 12.70
N ASP A 6 17.76 0.80 13.49
CA ASP A 6 16.99 0.67 14.72
C ASP A 6 15.50 0.90 14.44
N PHE A 7 14.65 -0.01 14.93
CA PHE A 7 13.22 0.04 14.62
C PHE A 7 12.54 1.29 15.20
N ASP A 8 12.84 1.64 16.44
CA ASP A 8 12.17 2.77 17.09
C ASP A 8 12.62 4.10 16.46
N GLU A 9 13.90 4.23 16.14
CA GLU A 9 14.44 5.42 15.42
C GLU A 9 13.82 5.55 14.03
N VAL A 10 13.67 4.43 13.29
CA VAL A 10 13.04 4.44 11.97
C VAL A 10 11.57 4.80 12.07
N MET A 11 10.84 4.25 13.05
CA MET A 11 9.43 4.54 13.24
C MET A 11 9.17 6.02 13.57
N GLU A 12 10.00 6.63 14.43
CA GLU A 12 9.91 8.06 14.74
C GLU A 12 10.08 8.92 13.47
N LYS A 13 11.12 8.65 12.68
CA LYS A 13 11.38 9.36 11.43
C LYS A 13 10.31 9.12 10.37
N TYR A 14 9.83 7.89 10.26
CA TYR A 14 8.79 7.51 9.33
C TYR A 14 7.46 8.20 9.67
N ASP A 15 7.09 8.23 10.95
CA ASP A 15 5.89 8.92 11.40
C ASP A 15 5.94 10.43 11.12
N ALA A 16 7.07 11.07 11.41
CA ALA A 16 7.28 12.50 11.11
C ALA A 16 7.24 12.78 9.59
N MET A 17 7.84 11.92 8.78
CA MET A 17 7.81 12.04 7.32
C MET A 17 6.39 11.82 6.77
N MET A 18 5.65 10.88 7.32
CA MET A 18 4.25 10.62 6.94
C MET A 18 3.34 11.80 7.28
N GLU A 19 3.57 12.48 8.41
CA GLU A 19 2.87 13.71 8.77
C GLU A 19 3.12 14.83 7.75
N TRP A 20 4.39 15.06 7.41
CA TRP A 20 4.77 16.02 6.39
C TRP A 20 4.18 15.69 5.01
N LEU A 21 4.27 14.42 4.60
CA LEU A 21 3.75 13.94 3.32
C LEU A 21 2.23 14.09 3.22
N SER A 22 1.50 13.74 4.27
CA SER A 22 0.04 13.88 4.31
C SER A 22 -0.38 15.32 4.10
N LYS A 23 0.31 16.26 4.76
CA LYS A 23 0.06 17.70 4.58
C LYS A 23 0.37 18.16 3.17
N LEU A 24 1.53 17.81 2.63
CA LEU A 24 1.93 18.15 1.26
C LEU A 24 0.95 17.60 0.23
N TYR A 25 0.51 16.36 0.42
CA TYR A 25 -0.42 15.69 -0.47
C TYR A 25 -1.78 16.40 -0.50
N VAL A 26 -2.33 16.70 0.70
CA VAL A 26 -3.61 17.42 0.81
C VAL A 26 -3.50 18.84 0.25
N ASP A 27 -2.44 19.58 0.57
CA ASP A 27 -2.24 20.94 0.05
C ASP A 27 -2.15 20.95 -1.49
N THR A 28 -1.46 19.97 -2.07
CA THR A 28 -1.34 19.81 -3.54
C THR A 28 -2.68 19.51 -4.17
N LEU A 29 -3.43 18.54 -3.63
CA LEU A 29 -4.76 18.19 -4.14
C LEU A 29 -5.76 19.33 -3.95
N ASN A 30 -5.69 20.10 -2.86
CA ASN A 30 -6.51 21.29 -2.68
C ASN A 30 -6.30 22.31 -3.80
N MET A 31 -5.05 22.52 -4.24
CA MET A 31 -4.77 23.40 -5.38
C MET A 31 -5.36 22.86 -6.67
N ILE A 32 -5.27 21.55 -6.91
CA ILE A 32 -5.83 20.89 -8.09
C ILE A 32 -7.36 21.03 -8.09
N HIS A 33 -8.02 20.71 -6.99
CA HIS A 33 -9.47 20.86 -6.85
C HIS A 33 -9.94 22.31 -7.03
N TYR A 34 -9.21 23.27 -6.44
CA TYR A 34 -9.49 24.69 -6.64
C TYR A 34 -9.38 25.10 -8.12
N MET A 35 -8.35 24.60 -8.82
CA MET A 35 -8.16 24.92 -10.25
C MET A 35 -9.26 24.33 -11.12
N HIS A 36 -9.68 23.09 -10.85
CA HIS A 36 -10.82 22.48 -11.54
C HIS A 36 -12.09 23.29 -11.33
N ASP A 37 -12.37 23.68 -10.10
CA ASP A 37 -13.56 24.44 -9.74
C ASP A 37 -13.54 25.87 -10.34
N LYS A 38 -12.37 26.53 -10.34
CA LYS A 38 -12.17 27.84 -10.96
C LYS A 38 -12.54 27.88 -12.45
N TYR A 39 -12.30 26.77 -13.16
CA TYR A 39 -12.63 26.64 -14.58
C TYR A 39 -14.00 26.00 -14.83
N TYR A 40 -14.87 25.97 -13.83
CA TYR A 40 -16.26 25.47 -13.90
C TYR A 40 -16.43 23.97 -14.08
N TYR A 41 -15.36 23.21 -14.11
CA TYR A 41 -15.47 21.78 -14.38
C TYR A 41 -16.29 21.05 -13.32
N GLU A 42 -15.91 21.17 -12.05
CA GLU A 42 -16.62 20.50 -10.95
C GLU A 42 -17.96 21.19 -10.65
N ALA A 43 -17.99 22.51 -10.61
CA ALA A 43 -19.22 23.28 -10.31
C ALA A 43 -20.33 23.01 -11.32
N ALA A 44 -20.00 22.95 -12.62
CA ALA A 44 -20.98 22.66 -13.66
C ALA A 44 -21.50 21.22 -13.58
N GLN A 45 -20.63 20.23 -13.34
CA GLN A 45 -21.04 18.85 -13.19
C GLN A 45 -21.93 18.64 -11.96
N MET A 46 -21.55 19.19 -10.81
CA MET A 46 -22.29 19.10 -9.56
C MET A 46 -23.69 19.72 -9.67
N ALA A 47 -23.79 20.88 -10.33
CA ALA A 47 -25.07 21.56 -10.53
C ALA A 47 -26.05 20.79 -11.42
N LEU A 48 -25.54 19.92 -12.31
CA LEU A 48 -26.36 19.19 -13.29
C LEU A 48 -26.71 17.76 -12.85
N ILE A 49 -25.93 17.16 -11.97
CA ILE A 49 -25.99 15.71 -11.70
C ILE A 49 -26.57 15.42 -10.30
N ASP A 50 -26.27 16.26 -9.31
CA ASP A 50 -26.59 15.92 -7.92
C ASP A 50 -27.20 17.08 -7.14
N THR A 51 -28.32 16.83 -6.45
CA THR A 51 -28.96 17.79 -5.55
C THR A 51 -28.37 17.76 -4.13
N ASP A 52 -27.72 16.69 -3.74
CA ASP A 52 -27.04 16.53 -2.44
C ASP A 52 -25.59 16.13 -2.68
N VAL A 53 -24.74 17.12 -2.91
CA VAL A 53 -23.34 16.93 -3.29
C VAL A 53 -22.52 16.43 -2.10
N LYS A 54 -22.13 15.17 -2.14
CA LYS A 54 -21.12 14.58 -1.24
C LYS A 54 -19.76 14.61 -1.91
N ARG A 55 -18.83 15.34 -1.30
CA ARG A 55 -17.46 15.47 -1.83
C ARG A 55 -16.52 14.49 -1.15
N SER A 56 -15.95 13.60 -1.92
CA SER A 56 -14.81 12.77 -1.50
C SER A 56 -13.50 13.43 -1.92
N PHE A 57 -12.46 13.19 -1.15
CA PHE A 57 -11.11 13.66 -1.41
C PHE A 57 -10.23 12.43 -1.59
N ALA A 58 -10.17 11.92 -2.81
CA ALA A 58 -9.54 10.66 -3.12
C ALA A 58 -8.01 10.75 -3.05
N THR A 59 -7.42 9.88 -2.26
CA THR A 59 -5.97 9.66 -2.17
C THR A 59 -5.63 8.24 -2.61
N GLY A 60 -4.35 7.91 -2.75
CA GLY A 60 -3.94 6.57 -3.16
C GLY A 60 -2.61 6.17 -2.55
N ILE A 61 -2.44 4.88 -2.34
CA ILE A 61 -1.23 4.25 -1.81
C ILE A 61 -0.65 3.31 -2.87
N ALA A 62 0.65 3.43 -3.12
CA ALA A 62 1.44 2.50 -3.92
C ALA A 62 2.57 1.92 -3.08
N GLY A 63 2.95 0.65 -3.32
CA GLY A 63 4.02 -0.01 -2.60
C GLY A 63 3.66 -0.40 -1.16
N PHE A 64 2.38 -0.56 -0.86
CA PHE A 64 1.86 -0.86 0.47
C PHE A 64 2.56 -2.04 1.15
N SER A 65 2.60 -3.21 0.50
CA SER A 65 3.23 -4.41 1.04
C SER A 65 4.74 -4.26 1.25
N HIS A 66 5.43 -3.50 0.40
CA HIS A 66 6.86 -3.25 0.56
C HIS A 66 7.18 -2.41 1.80
N VAL A 67 6.32 -1.46 2.16
CA VAL A 67 6.48 -0.70 3.41
C VAL A 67 6.27 -1.62 4.61
N VAL A 68 5.21 -2.43 4.59
CA VAL A 68 4.92 -3.40 5.67
C VAL A 68 6.08 -4.36 5.86
N ASP A 69 6.55 -5.00 4.78
CA ASP A 69 7.64 -5.96 4.82
C ASP A 69 8.97 -5.31 5.24
N SER A 70 9.23 -4.07 4.82
CA SER A 70 10.41 -3.30 5.24
C SER A 70 10.42 -3.01 6.74
N LEU A 71 9.29 -2.58 7.29
CA LEU A 71 9.14 -2.34 8.72
C LEU A 71 9.25 -3.64 9.54
N CYS A 72 8.71 -4.73 9.01
CA CYS A 72 8.87 -6.06 9.60
C CYS A 72 10.33 -6.53 9.55
N ALA A 73 11.04 -6.32 8.45
CA ALA A 73 12.46 -6.65 8.35
C ALA A 73 13.28 -5.92 9.40
N ILE A 74 13.07 -4.61 9.55
CA ILE A 74 13.80 -3.79 10.54
C ILE A 74 13.45 -4.21 11.97
N LYS A 75 12.20 -4.63 12.23
CA LYS A 75 11.73 -5.01 13.56
C LYS A 75 12.20 -6.38 14.01
N TYR A 76 12.24 -7.36 13.09
CA TYR A 76 12.40 -8.78 13.43
C TYR A 76 13.70 -9.39 12.91
N ALA A 77 14.41 -8.73 12.00
CA ALA A 77 15.72 -9.14 11.51
C ALA A 77 16.77 -8.07 11.79
N LYS A 78 17.99 -8.28 11.32
CA LYS A 78 19.05 -7.26 11.36
C LYS A 78 19.21 -6.70 9.96
N VAL A 79 18.93 -5.43 9.77
CA VAL A 79 19.04 -4.74 8.49
C VAL A 79 20.20 -3.75 8.53
N LYS A 80 21.21 -4.00 7.70
CA LYS A 80 22.37 -3.15 7.52
C LYS A 80 22.18 -2.27 6.29
N ALA A 81 22.33 -0.96 6.44
CA ALA A 81 22.29 -0.03 5.32
C ALA A 81 23.65 0.04 4.63
N ILE A 82 23.69 -0.26 3.33
CA ILE A 82 24.85 -0.09 2.47
C ILE A 82 24.83 1.33 1.92
N ARG A 83 25.92 2.07 2.14
CA ARG A 83 26.02 3.49 1.75
C ARG A 83 27.17 3.69 0.77
N ASP A 84 26.99 4.64 -0.13
CA ASP A 84 28.04 5.14 -1.02
C ASP A 84 29.02 6.11 -0.30
N GLU A 85 29.94 6.68 -1.08
CA GLU A 85 30.95 7.60 -0.58
C GLU A 85 30.35 8.91 -0.01
N ASP A 86 29.16 9.29 -0.48
CA ASP A 86 28.43 10.47 0.00
C ASP A 86 27.55 10.16 1.24
N GLY A 87 27.53 8.90 1.68
CA GLY A 87 26.74 8.43 2.82
C GLY A 87 25.27 8.15 2.48
N ILE A 88 24.91 8.14 1.20
CA ILE A 88 23.55 7.84 0.72
C ILE A 88 23.35 6.31 0.72
N THR A 89 22.24 5.85 1.26
CA THR A 89 21.91 4.43 1.25
C THR A 89 21.53 3.98 -0.15
N THR A 90 22.27 3.01 -0.67
CA THR A 90 22.10 2.45 -2.02
C THR A 90 21.50 1.06 -2.01
N ASP A 91 21.71 0.29 -0.93
CA ASP A 91 21.19 -1.07 -0.78
C ASP A 91 21.08 -1.47 0.71
N PHE A 92 20.57 -2.67 0.96
CA PHE A 92 20.41 -3.26 2.28
C PHE A 92 20.88 -4.71 2.29
N GLU A 93 21.56 -5.10 3.37
CA GLU A 93 21.85 -6.48 3.72
C GLU A 93 20.92 -6.88 4.89
N ILE A 94 20.29 -8.04 4.76
CA ILE A 94 19.33 -8.53 5.74
C ILE A 94 19.84 -9.86 6.29
N GLU A 95 20.03 -9.92 7.61
CA GLU A 95 20.42 -11.12 8.34
C GLU A 95 19.27 -11.57 9.25
N GLY A 96 18.79 -12.79 9.01
CA GLY A 96 17.68 -13.39 9.74
C GLY A 96 16.38 -13.42 8.97
N ASP A 97 15.36 -14.02 9.56
CA ASP A 97 14.01 -14.16 9.00
C ASP A 97 13.06 -13.16 9.64
N PHE A 98 12.05 -12.73 8.89
CA PHE A 98 11.02 -11.82 9.36
C PHE A 98 9.66 -12.16 8.75
N PRO A 99 8.54 -11.84 9.44
CA PRO A 99 7.21 -12.05 8.90
C PRO A 99 6.96 -11.15 7.70
N ARG A 100 6.35 -11.70 6.65
CA ARG A 100 5.98 -10.96 5.43
C ARG A 100 4.47 -10.95 5.28
N TYR A 101 3.97 -9.82 4.84
CA TYR A 101 2.56 -9.63 4.51
C TYR A 101 2.09 -10.62 3.44
N GLY A 102 0.86 -11.13 3.60
CA GLY A 102 0.27 -12.10 2.69
C GLY A 102 0.47 -13.57 3.11
N ASN A 103 0.83 -13.84 4.36
CA ASN A 103 1.01 -15.18 4.92
C ASN A 103 0.09 -15.50 6.11
N ASP A 104 -0.91 -14.67 6.37
CA ASP A 104 -1.82 -14.77 7.52
C ASP A 104 -1.05 -14.76 8.86
N ASP A 105 -0.02 -13.92 8.94
CA ASP A 105 0.81 -13.72 10.11
C ASP A 105 0.47 -12.37 10.76
N ASP A 106 -0.16 -12.39 11.91
CA ASP A 106 -0.64 -11.20 12.62
C ASP A 106 0.47 -10.16 12.86
N ARG A 107 1.74 -10.57 12.96
CA ARG A 107 2.88 -9.64 13.13
C ARG A 107 3.04 -8.70 11.92
N ALA A 108 2.82 -9.22 10.71
CA ALA A 108 2.86 -8.43 9.48
C ALA A 108 1.50 -7.78 9.20
N ASP A 109 0.40 -8.50 9.43
CA ASP A 109 -0.95 -8.02 9.16
C ASP A 109 -1.32 -6.84 10.07
N ASP A 110 -0.94 -6.88 11.36
CA ASP A 110 -1.12 -5.75 12.30
C ASP A 110 -0.29 -4.52 11.87
N MET A 111 0.89 -4.72 11.30
CA MET A 111 1.69 -3.62 10.74
C MET A 111 0.99 -2.98 9.53
N ALA A 112 0.36 -3.80 8.68
CA ALA A 112 -0.42 -3.34 7.54
C ALA A 112 -1.64 -2.52 7.99
N VAL A 113 -2.38 -3.01 8.98
CA VAL A 113 -3.52 -2.30 9.58
C VAL A 113 -3.07 -0.98 10.23
N TRP A 114 -1.96 -1.00 10.97
CA TRP A 114 -1.39 0.20 11.58
C TRP A 114 -1.03 1.26 10.51
N LEU A 115 -0.38 0.85 9.44
CA LEU A 115 0.05 1.73 8.35
C LEU A 115 -1.15 2.47 7.74
N LEU A 116 -2.20 1.74 7.36
CA LEU A 116 -3.40 2.33 6.76
C LEU A 116 -4.13 3.26 7.73
N LYS A 117 -4.33 2.82 8.98
CA LYS A 117 -4.97 3.64 10.02
C LYS A 117 -4.20 4.93 10.30
N THR A 118 -2.89 4.85 10.41
CA THR A 118 -2.04 6.01 10.72
C THR A 118 -2.06 7.01 9.57
N PHE A 119 -1.93 6.55 8.32
CA PHE A 119 -2.00 7.42 7.15
C PHE A 119 -3.34 8.14 7.05
N MET A 120 -4.45 7.42 7.17
CA MET A 120 -5.78 8.01 7.14
C MET A 120 -6.02 8.98 8.30
N HIS A 121 -5.53 8.67 9.50
CA HIS A 121 -5.61 9.59 10.64
C HIS A 121 -4.87 10.90 10.37
N LYS A 122 -3.70 10.86 9.74
CA LYS A 122 -2.93 12.06 9.38
C LYS A 122 -3.61 12.87 8.28
N LEU A 123 -4.16 12.22 7.26
CA LEU A 123 -4.95 12.90 6.21
C LEU A 123 -6.18 13.61 6.79
N ASN A 124 -6.90 12.96 7.70
CA ASN A 124 -8.10 13.52 8.34
C ASN A 124 -7.83 14.74 9.25
N LYS A 125 -6.58 14.99 9.65
CA LYS A 125 -6.19 16.22 10.37
C LYS A 125 -6.04 17.43 9.45
N CYS A 126 -5.88 17.21 8.15
CA CYS A 126 -5.64 18.28 7.19
C CYS A 126 -6.96 18.90 6.72
N HIS A 127 -6.94 20.22 6.51
CA HIS A 127 -8.08 20.91 5.92
C HIS A 127 -8.17 20.64 4.43
N THR A 128 -9.31 20.11 3.98
CA THR A 128 -9.58 19.80 2.58
C THR A 128 -10.41 20.87 1.90
N TYR A 129 -10.23 21.03 0.60
CA TYR A 129 -11.01 21.97 -0.21
C TYR A 129 -12.50 21.66 -0.11
N ARG A 130 -13.29 22.69 0.23
CA ARG A 130 -14.74 22.60 0.45
C ARG A 130 -15.18 21.52 1.46
N ASN A 131 -14.36 21.25 2.45
CA ASN A 131 -14.63 20.23 3.48
C ASN A 131 -14.91 18.84 2.90
N SER A 132 -14.22 18.48 1.82
CA SER A 132 -14.30 17.12 1.24
C SER A 132 -13.81 16.08 2.25
N VAL A 133 -14.43 14.91 2.25
CA VAL A 133 -14.06 13.81 3.14
C VAL A 133 -12.86 13.05 2.54
N PRO A 134 -11.71 12.98 3.23
CA PRO A 134 -10.59 12.19 2.77
C PRO A 134 -10.95 10.71 2.65
N THR A 135 -10.66 10.15 1.49
CA THR A 135 -10.78 8.73 1.19
C THR A 135 -9.44 8.22 0.64
N THR A 136 -9.23 6.92 0.62
CA THR A 136 -8.02 6.34 0.03
C THR A 136 -8.32 5.08 -0.74
N SER A 137 -7.38 4.75 -1.64
CA SER A 137 -7.36 3.48 -2.36
C SER A 137 -6.00 2.79 -2.23
N ILE A 138 -6.01 1.48 -2.36
CA ILE A 138 -4.81 0.67 -2.56
C ILE A 138 -5.00 -0.08 -3.89
N LEU A 139 -4.99 0.68 -4.98
CA LEU A 139 -5.44 0.22 -6.32
C LEU A 139 -4.35 0.28 -7.40
N THR A 140 -3.12 0.70 -7.06
CA THR A 140 -2.07 0.88 -8.06
C THR A 140 -1.72 -0.44 -8.73
N ILE A 141 -2.05 -0.60 -10.01
CA ILE A 141 -1.81 -1.84 -10.77
C ILE A 141 -0.68 -1.63 -11.79
N THR A 142 -0.86 -0.73 -12.76
CA THR A 142 0.13 -0.51 -13.83
C THR A 142 1.21 0.49 -13.45
N SER A 143 0.86 1.54 -12.73
CA SER A 143 1.81 2.58 -12.29
C SER A 143 2.87 2.09 -11.31
N ASN A 144 2.66 0.92 -10.68
CA ASN A 144 3.64 0.28 -9.80
C ASN A 144 4.99 0.01 -10.49
N VAL A 145 4.99 -0.22 -11.81
CA VAL A 145 6.21 -0.38 -12.61
C VAL A 145 6.97 0.95 -12.71
N VAL A 146 6.25 2.04 -12.99
CA VAL A 146 6.84 3.38 -13.13
C VAL A 146 7.39 3.87 -11.78
N TYR A 147 6.60 3.73 -10.72
CA TYR A 147 7.02 4.09 -9.37
C TYR A 147 8.21 3.23 -8.90
N GLY A 148 8.20 1.93 -9.21
CA GLY A 148 9.30 1.04 -8.90
C GLY A 148 10.62 1.47 -9.55
N LYS A 149 10.59 1.93 -10.81
CA LYS A 149 11.78 2.44 -11.50
C LYS A 149 12.40 3.66 -10.82
N ALA A 150 11.58 4.49 -10.18
CA ALA A 150 12.02 5.69 -9.47
C ALA A 150 12.35 5.44 -7.99
N THR A 151 12.14 4.21 -7.48
CA THR A 151 12.33 3.85 -6.07
C THR A 151 13.65 3.10 -5.89
N GLY A 152 14.47 3.51 -4.92
CA GLY A 152 15.71 2.84 -4.52
C GLY A 152 15.47 1.46 -3.92
N SER A 153 16.53 0.76 -3.52
CA SER A 153 16.44 -0.50 -2.77
C SER A 153 15.71 -0.30 -1.45
N LEU A 154 15.00 -1.34 -0.99
CA LEU A 154 14.19 -1.28 0.23
C LEU A 154 14.66 -2.34 1.26
N PRO A 155 14.40 -2.12 2.55
CA PRO A 155 14.78 -3.04 3.62
C PRO A 155 14.13 -4.43 3.56
N ASP A 156 13.07 -4.60 2.77
CA ASP A 156 12.42 -5.90 2.53
C ASP A 156 13.19 -6.80 1.56
N GLY A 157 14.26 -6.29 0.94
CA GLY A 157 15.09 -6.96 -0.04
C GLY A 157 14.80 -6.59 -1.50
N ARG A 158 13.77 -5.75 -1.76
CA ARG A 158 13.48 -5.24 -3.11
C ARG A 158 14.65 -4.35 -3.58
N LYS A 159 15.10 -4.57 -4.82
CA LYS A 159 16.21 -3.81 -5.41
C LYS A 159 15.73 -2.55 -6.14
N ALA A 160 16.62 -1.57 -6.23
CA ALA A 160 16.36 -0.34 -6.97
C ALA A 160 15.89 -0.63 -8.40
N GLY A 161 14.83 0.05 -8.83
CA GLY A 161 14.26 -0.08 -10.17
C GLY A 161 13.33 -1.25 -10.39
N GLU A 162 13.22 -2.20 -9.48
CA GLU A 162 12.24 -3.29 -9.57
C GLU A 162 10.81 -2.76 -9.40
N PRO A 163 9.80 -3.37 -10.06
CA PRO A 163 8.40 -2.99 -9.86
C PRO A 163 7.97 -3.11 -8.40
N LEU A 164 7.09 -2.21 -7.96
CA LEU A 164 6.35 -2.38 -6.72
C LEU A 164 5.25 -3.43 -6.92
N SER A 165 4.79 -4.05 -5.85
CA SER A 165 3.64 -4.95 -5.91
C SER A 165 2.36 -4.20 -6.22
N PRO A 166 1.47 -4.75 -7.05
CA PRO A 166 0.23 -4.08 -7.43
C PRO A 166 -0.78 -4.10 -6.28
N GLY A 167 -1.45 -2.98 -6.05
CA GLY A 167 -2.50 -2.86 -5.04
C GLY A 167 -2.06 -3.34 -3.66
N ALA A 168 -2.90 -4.13 -3.02
CA ALA A 168 -2.64 -4.75 -1.72
C ALA A 168 -2.08 -6.18 -1.83
N ASN A 169 -1.57 -6.57 -3.00
CA ASN A 169 -0.90 -7.86 -3.16
C ASN A 169 0.34 -7.95 -2.26
N PRO A 170 0.67 -9.17 -1.78
CA PRO A 170 1.97 -9.42 -1.17
C PRO A 170 3.12 -9.02 -2.07
N SER A 171 4.26 -8.69 -1.49
CA SER A 171 5.50 -8.45 -2.23
C SER A 171 5.92 -9.71 -3.01
N TYR A 172 6.57 -9.53 -4.16
CA TYR A 172 6.99 -10.65 -4.99
C TYR A 172 7.81 -11.68 -4.20
N GLY A 173 7.36 -12.94 -4.21
CA GLY A 173 8.00 -14.04 -3.50
C GLY A 173 7.79 -14.02 -1.97
N ALA A 174 6.98 -13.11 -1.44
CA ALA A 174 6.65 -13.07 -0.01
C ALA A 174 5.63 -14.13 0.38
N GLU A 175 4.65 -14.40 -0.49
CA GLU A 175 3.61 -15.39 -0.26
C GLU A 175 4.19 -16.81 -0.28
N LYS A 176 4.12 -17.50 0.86
CA LYS A 176 4.60 -18.89 1.01
C LYS A 176 3.53 -19.83 1.55
N ASN A 177 2.48 -19.29 2.19
CA ASN A 177 1.43 -20.05 2.84
C ASN A 177 0.19 -20.29 1.96
N GLY A 178 0.29 -19.90 0.67
CA GLY A 178 -0.73 -20.15 -0.34
C GLY A 178 -1.83 -19.10 -0.39
N LEU A 179 -2.69 -19.22 -1.40
CA LEU A 179 -3.70 -18.23 -1.76
C LEU A 179 -4.62 -17.83 -0.59
N LEU A 180 -5.08 -18.80 0.21
CA LEU A 180 -6.00 -18.51 1.32
C LEU A 180 -5.34 -17.63 2.39
N ALA A 181 -4.08 -17.88 2.72
CA ALA A 181 -3.35 -17.05 3.66
C ALA A 181 -3.16 -15.62 3.13
N SER A 182 -2.87 -15.49 1.83
CA SER A 182 -2.78 -14.19 1.16
C SER A 182 -4.10 -13.42 1.22
N LEU A 183 -5.22 -14.08 0.92
CA LEU A 183 -6.56 -13.48 1.02
C LEU A 183 -6.92 -13.09 2.46
N ASN A 184 -6.58 -13.93 3.44
CA ASN A 184 -6.81 -13.62 4.85
C ASN A 184 -6.06 -12.37 5.30
N SER A 185 -4.79 -12.20 4.91
CA SER A 185 -4.02 -10.98 5.21
C SER A 185 -4.68 -9.73 4.63
N VAL A 186 -5.13 -9.79 3.37
CA VAL A 186 -5.84 -8.68 2.71
C VAL A 186 -7.18 -8.41 3.40
N ALA A 187 -7.92 -9.44 3.79
CA ALA A 187 -9.23 -9.32 4.43
C ALA A 187 -9.17 -8.66 5.83
N LYS A 188 -8.01 -8.66 6.50
CA LYS A 188 -7.80 -7.98 7.79
C LYS A 188 -7.68 -6.46 7.67
N LEU A 189 -7.48 -5.92 6.46
CA LEU A 189 -7.35 -4.48 6.26
C LEU A 189 -8.67 -3.77 6.62
N PRO A 190 -8.60 -2.57 7.23
CA PRO A 190 -9.79 -1.79 7.58
C PRO A 190 -10.42 -1.15 6.32
N TYR A 191 -11.28 -1.86 5.64
CA TYR A 191 -11.92 -1.46 4.38
C TYR A 191 -12.73 -0.17 4.52
N GLU A 192 -13.25 0.11 5.71
CA GLU A 192 -13.95 1.37 6.02
C GLU A 192 -13.06 2.62 5.89
N LEU A 193 -11.75 2.45 5.85
CA LEU A 193 -10.79 3.54 5.62
C LEU A 193 -10.34 3.63 4.16
N ALA A 194 -10.57 2.61 3.36
CA ALA A 194 -10.17 2.54 1.96
C ALA A 194 -11.39 2.56 1.03
N LEU A 195 -12.22 3.61 1.16
CA LEU A 195 -13.51 3.73 0.49
C LEU A 195 -13.41 3.78 -1.05
N ASP A 196 -12.25 4.14 -1.58
CA ASP A 196 -12.01 4.15 -3.04
C ASP A 196 -11.61 2.75 -3.56
N GLY A 197 -11.44 1.78 -2.67
CA GLY A 197 -11.24 0.37 -2.98
C GLY A 197 -9.82 -0.13 -2.78
N ILE A 198 -9.73 -1.46 -2.66
CA ILE A 198 -8.49 -2.21 -2.52
C ILE A 198 -8.45 -3.24 -3.66
N SER A 199 -7.37 -3.27 -4.44
CA SER A 199 -7.17 -4.32 -5.44
C SER A 199 -6.29 -5.44 -4.91
N ASN A 200 -6.72 -6.66 -5.16
CA ASN A 200 -5.94 -7.87 -4.95
C ASN A 200 -6.04 -8.72 -6.21
N THR A 201 -4.97 -8.77 -6.98
CA THR A 201 -4.94 -9.48 -8.26
C THR A 201 -4.29 -10.84 -8.06
N GLN A 202 -5.03 -11.91 -8.37
CA GLN A 202 -4.54 -13.28 -8.27
C GLN A 202 -4.44 -13.93 -9.64
N THR A 203 -3.33 -14.63 -9.88
CA THR A 203 -3.15 -15.43 -11.08
C THR A 203 -3.20 -16.91 -10.71
N ILE A 204 -4.19 -17.61 -11.22
CA ILE A 204 -4.39 -19.04 -10.94
C ILE A 204 -4.15 -19.83 -12.23
N SER A 205 -3.21 -20.78 -12.18
CA SER A 205 -3.04 -21.72 -13.28
C SER A 205 -4.25 -22.66 -13.37
N PRO A 206 -4.86 -22.87 -14.55
CA PRO A 206 -5.97 -23.80 -14.69
C PRO A 206 -5.66 -25.22 -14.18
N SER A 207 -4.41 -25.68 -14.30
CA SER A 207 -3.99 -26.98 -13.77
C SER A 207 -4.00 -27.09 -12.25
N ALA A 208 -3.87 -25.96 -11.54
CA ALA A 208 -3.97 -25.92 -10.08
C ALA A 208 -5.42 -26.09 -9.59
N LEU A 209 -6.40 -25.83 -10.45
CA LEU A 209 -7.82 -25.99 -10.14
C LEU A 209 -8.36 -27.41 -10.39
N GLY A 210 -7.61 -28.27 -11.07
CA GLY A 210 -8.02 -29.65 -11.35
C GLY A 210 -7.66 -30.12 -12.76
N HIS A 211 -7.92 -31.36 -13.02
CA HIS A 211 -7.58 -32.01 -14.28
C HIS A 211 -8.75 -32.03 -15.30
N THR A 212 -9.99 -31.96 -14.82
CA THR A 212 -11.18 -31.89 -15.64
C THR A 212 -11.86 -30.53 -15.57
N ASP A 213 -12.68 -30.20 -16.54
CA ASP A 213 -13.39 -28.92 -16.56
C ASP A 213 -14.39 -28.77 -15.40
N ASP A 214 -15.00 -29.87 -14.98
CA ASP A 214 -15.95 -29.85 -13.86
C ASP A 214 -15.23 -29.66 -12.52
N GLU A 215 -14.08 -30.32 -12.30
CA GLU A 215 -13.23 -30.06 -11.13
C GLU A 215 -12.77 -28.61 -11.09
N ARG A 216 -12.34 -28.05 -12.22
CA ARG A 216 -11.89 -26.66 -12.31
C ARG A 216 -13.00 -25.67 -11.97
N LYS A 217 -14.22 -25.89 -12.49
CA LYS A 217 -15.37 -25.05 -12.19
C LYS A 217 -15.72 -25.10 -10.69
N GLU A 218 -15.77 -26.33 -10.13
CA GLU A 218 -16.10 -26.49 -8.70
C GLU A 218 -15.04 -25.85 -7.80
N ASN A 219 -13.77 -26.06 -8.08
CA ASN A 219 -12.69 -25.51 -7.29
C ASN A 219 -12.59 -23.98 -7.44
N LEU A 220 -12.83 -23.44 -8.64
CA LEU A 220 -12.89 -21.99 -8.85
C LEU A 220 -14.02 -21.38 -8.05
N ALA A 221 -15.21 -21.99 -8.03
CA ALA A 221 -16.34 -21.53 -7.24
C ALA A 221 -16.07 -21.61 -5.71
N ARG A 222 -15.21 -22.53 -5.27
CA ARG A 222 -14.78 -22.59 -3.86
C ARG A 222 -13.81 -21.45 -3.51
N VAL A 223 -12.92 -21.08 -4.44
CA VAL A 223 -12.02 -19.92 -4.25
C VAL A 223 -12.84 -18.63 -4.18
N ASP A 224 -13.77 -18.44 -5.13
CA ASP A 224 -14.62 -17.24 -5.20
C ASP A 224 -15.47 -17.02 -3.93
N ARG A 225 -15.98 -18.10 -3.33
CA ARG A 225 -16.75 -18.00 -2.08
C ARG A 225 -15.93 -17.65 -0.83
N LYS A 226 -14.61 -17.71 -0.91
CA LYS A 226 -13.70 -17.42 0.20
C LYS A 226 -12.96 -16.10 0.04
N SER A 227 -13.00 -15.51 -1.15
CA SER A 227 -12.51 -14.16 -1.45
C SER A 227 -13.60 -13.12 -1.17
#